data_37e817aa3ce22b1a03d36b3d6ed27e76
#
_entry.id   37e817aa3ce22b1a03d36b3d6ed27e76
#
_cell.length_a   1.000
_cell.length_b   1.000
_cell.length_c   1.000
_cell.angle_alpha   90.00
_cell.angle_beta   90.00
_cell.angle_gamma   90.00
#
_symmetry.space_group_name_H-M   'P 1'
#
loop_
_entity.id
_entity.type
_entity.pdbx_description
1 polymer ?
#
loop_
_entity_poly.entity_id
_entity_poly.type
_entity_poly.pdbx_seq_one_letter_code
_entity_poly.pdbx_strand_id
1 'polypeptide(L)'
;MPPPTMDDSAAATGHHAGMSQSDRPDTLPGDLVTSDREVFANHMALIASMTREFSSSRDSQAVSRHGLERITTFLGAEASSLFLLSDDGRDLHCAACFGPVDVTGMRVPLGQGIVGRAVKRNKTQMVRDARHDPDFGGQDIAEETGFVTRSVLVAPLSLGSERLGAIEIINKAGGDGLFDEHDQTLLEVLAGSAALAIDNFRLTQRLVEQERARHELTLAAEIQRSLLPRPANDAYPVHGINAAARMVSGDFFDIVDCGEEAGRPGTGRIWFAIGDVSGKGMNAAILMTKTASLFRCLCKTVDNPGRLLASINAELCETGSHGMFVTMIAGYLDRETGNVVLANAGHEPPLIVPADGGAMDAVPAEAPPLGIAADIVGPEGYPEHPLHLGDGSLYVFTDGLTEAYTAAEGDAVLGSEGARRLIRHVAALPAADRLREILARVTVPGRPLRDDVTVLLVQGSAAP
;
A
#
# COMPACT_ATOMS: atom_id res chain seq x y z
N MET A 1 -7.22 -49.15 8.38
CA MET A 1 -6.80 -50.14 9.43
C MET A 1 -6.92 -49.45 10.76
N PRO A 2 -7.80 -49.93 11.64
CA PRO A 2 -8.04 -49.36 12.98
C PRO A 2 -7.12 -50.02 14.04
N PRO A 3 -7.14 -49.48 15.30
CA PRO A 3 -6.23 -49.89 16.37
C PRO A 3 -6.71 -51.13 17.11
N PRO A 4 -5.92 -51.77 17.96
CA PRO A 4 -6.40 -52.77 18.88
C PRO A 4 -6.64 -52.20 20.29
N THR A 5 -7.75 -52.64 20.82
CA THR A 5 -8.19 -52.70 22.22
C THR A 5 -7.48 -53.79 22.97
N MET A 6 -7.41 -53.70 24.30
CA MET A 6 -7.59 -54.74 25.35
C MET A 6 -7.03 -54.19 26.66
N ASP A 7 -7.76 -54.08 27.69
CA ASP A 7 -8.58 -55.00 28.55
C ASP A 7 -7.79 -55.60 29.71
N ASP A 8 -8.46 -55.48 30.83
CA ASP A 8 -8.56 -56.38 31.98
C ASP A 8 -7.63 -56.27 33.19
N SER A 9 -8.30 -55.86 34.24
CA SER A 9 -8.63 -56.54 35.48
C SER A 9 -7.49 -56.94 36.46
N ALA A 10 -7.64 -56.57 37.69
CA ALA A 10 -7.83 -57.55 38.79
C ALA A 10 -7.93 -56.84 40.15
N ALA A 11 -8.89 -57.31 40.89
CA ALA A 11 -9.25 -57.01 42.26
C ALA A 11 -8.30 -57.66 43.28
N ALA A 12 -8.24 -57.10 44.50
CA ALA A 12 -8.32 -57.84 45.77
C ALA A 12 -8.25 -56.93 46.99
N THR A 13 -9.33 -56.90 47.74
CA THR A 13 -9.52 -57.21 49.17
C THR A 13 -8.49 -56.68 50.17
N GLY A 14 -8.80 -55.77 51.06
CA GLY A 14 -9.50 -55.94 52.29
C GLY A 14 -8.59 -55.77 53.53
N HIS A 15 -8.88 -54.86 54.44
CA HIS A 15 -9.02 -55.11 55.85
C HIS A 15 -9.41 -53.88 56.67
N HIS A 16 -10.39 -54.08 57.55
CA HIS A 16 -10.86 -53.16 58.57
C HIS A 16 -9.80 -52.88 59.64
N ALA A 17 -9.75 -51.64 60.14
CA ALA A 17 -9.55 -51.35 61.54
C ALA A 17 -10.14 -49.96 61.83
N GLY A 18 -11.14 -49.89 62.68
CA GLY A 18 -11.75 -48.68 63.18
C GLY A 18 -10.90 -48.02 64.26
N MET A 19 -10.98 -46.67 64.28
CA MET A 19 -10.76 -45.95 65.57
C MET A 19 -11.43 -44.54 65.47
N SER A 20 -12.33 -44.37 66.39
CA SER A 20 -12.69 -43.25 67.30
C SER A 20 -12.91 -41.88 66.66
N GLN A 21 -14.16 -41.41 66.85
CA GLN A 21 -14.62 -40.04 66.89
C GLN A 21 -13.85 -39.18 67.93
N SER A 22 -13.24 -38.11 67.48
CA SER A 22 -13.23 -36.75 68.13
C SER A 22 -12.20 -35.90 67.45
N ASP A 23 -12.65 -34.87 66.80
CA ASP A 23 -12.15 -33.51 66.55
C ASP A 23 -12.57 -33.05 65.15
N ARG A 24 -13.70 -32.38 65.16
CA ARG A 24 -14.06 -31.46 64.05
C ARG A 24 -13.46 -30.10 64.36
N PRO A 25 -12.59 -29.56 63.52
CA PRO A 25 -12.35 -28.13 63.51
C PRO A 25 -13.44 -27.45 62.67
N ASP A 26 -13.80 -26.31 63.12
CA ASP A 26 -14.81 -25.35 62.69
C ASP A 26 -15.04 -25.25 61.18
N THR A 27 -16.30 -25.33 60.81
CA THR A 27 -16.85 -24.91 59.53
C THR A 27 -16.49 -23.45 59.24
N LEU A 28 -15.59 -23.22 58.28
CA LEU A 28 -15.47 -21.96 57.61
C LEU A 28 -16.80 -21.66 56.90
N PRO A 29 -17.33 -20.41 57.00
CA PRO A 29 -18.61 -20.06 56.38
C PRO A 29 -18.53 -20.15 54.87
N GLY A 30 -19.28 -21.13 54.31
CA GLY A 30 -19.39 -21.36 52.86
C GLY A 30 -19.97 -20.23 52.05
N ASP A 31 -20.46 -19.20 52.70
CA ASP A 31 -21.12 -18.04 52.01
C ASP A 31 -20.14 -16.98 51.50
N LEU A 32 -18.93 -16.87 52.03
CA LEU A 32 -17.92 -15.95 51.56
C LEU A 32 -17.22 -16.41 50.27
N VAL A 33 -17.07 -17.73 50.10
CA VAL A 33 -16.39 -18.32 48.92
C VAL A 33 -17.28 -18.32 47.67
N THR A 34 -18.61 -18.31 47.86
CA THR A 34 -19.58 -18.21 46.74
C THR A 34 -19.67 -16.79 46.20
N SER A 35 -19.62 -15.77 47.09
CA SER A 35 -19.65 -14.35 46.68
C SER A 35 -18.45 -13.95 45.82
N ASP A 36 -17.23 -14.35 46.21
CA ASP A 36 -16.00 -14.01 45.42
C ASP A 36 -15.97 -14.72 44.07
N ARG A 37 -16.48 -15.95 43.95
CA ARG A 37 -16.58 -16.68 42.68
C ARG A 37 -17.61 -16.07 41.71
N GLU A 38 -18.75 -15.63 42.23
CA GLU A 38 -19.77 -14.95 41.42
C GLU A 38 -19.29 -13.58 40.96
N VAL A 39 -18.63 -12.83 41.79
CA VAL A 39 -18.02 -11.53 41.47
C VAL A 39 -16.95 -11.75 40.36
N PHE A 40 -16.06 -12.72 40.53
CA PHE A 40 -15.04 -13.02 39.53
C PHE A 40 -15.65 -13.47 38.18
N ALA A 41 -16.68 -14.34 38.21
CA ALA A 41 -17.37 -14.80 37.02
C ALA A 41 -18.04 -13.64 36.27
N ASN A 42 -18.64 -12.68 36.97
CA ASN A 42 -19.23 -11.48 36.38
C ASN A 42 -18.19 -10.55 35.78
N HIS A 43 -17.00 -10.40 36.40
CA HIS A 43 -15.87 -9.65 35.86
C HIS A 43 -15.38 -10.27 34.55
N MET A 44 -15.17 -11.60 34.52
CA MET A 44 -14.72 -12.30 33.33
C MET A 44 -15.76 -12.28 32.20
N ALA A 45 -17.05 -12.35 32.53
CA ALA A 45 -18.14 -12.24 31.58
C ALA A 45 -18.20 -10.83 30.96
N LEU A 46 -17.98 -9.78 31.75
CA LEU A 46 -17.93 -8.40 31.27
C LEU A 46 -16.73 -8.17 30.33
N ILE A 47 -15.54 -8.60 30.72
CA ILE A 47 -14.33 -8.52 29.88
C ILE A 47 -14.53 -9.24 28.54
N ALA A 48 -15.04 -10.49 28.58
CA ALA A 48 -15.28 -11.29 27.39
C ALA A 48 -16.36 -10.69 26.48
N SER A 49 -17.39 -10.04 27.03
CA SER A 49 -18.42 -9.39 26.21
C SER A 49 -17.89 -8.11 25.58
N MET A 50 -17.16 -7.30 26.33
CA MET A 50 -16.54 -6.07 25.82
C MET A 50 -15.55 -6.36 24.68
N THR A 51 -14.68 -7.35 24.85
CA THR A 51 -13.75 -7.77 23.79
C THR A 51 -14.50 -8.19 22.53
N ARG A 52 -15.63 -8.88 22.63
CA ARG A 52 -16.46 -9.25 21.47
C ARG A 52 -17.16 -8.04 20.83
N GLU A 53 -17.70 -7.15 21.65
CA GLU A 53 -18.42 -5.97 21.16
C GLU A 53 -17.50 -5.01 20.40
N PHE A 54 -16.32 -4.70 20.95
CA PHE A 54 -15.31 -3.87 20.28
C PHE A 54 -14.72 -4.51 19.00
N SER A 55 -14.77 -5.85 18.89
CA SER A 55 -14.23 -6.57 17.72
C SER A 55 -15.24 -6.78 16.60
N SER A 56 -16.54 -6.65 16.82
CA SER A 56 -17.60 -7.15 15.91
C SER A 56 -18.41 -6.09 15.18
N SER A 57 -18.31 -4.82 15.50
CA SER A 57 -19.21 -3.78 14.97
C SER A 57 -18.57 -2.88 13.90
N ARG A 58 -19.35 -2.62 12.84
CA ARG A 58 -19.02 -1.63 11.79
C ARG A 58 -19.22 -0.18 12.24
N ASP A 59 -19.96 0.06 13.32
CA ASP A 59 -20.19 1.38 13.90
C ASP A 59 -19.44 1.50 15.23
N SER A 60 -18.22 2.03 15.15
CA SER A 60 -17.32 2.12 16.30
C SER A 60 -17.85 3.02 17.41
N GLN A 61 -18.68 4.02 17.10
CA GLN A 61 -19.19 4.99 18.07
C GLN A 61 -20.33 4.42 18.91
N ALA A 62 -21.29 3.73 18.29
CA ALA A 62 -22.40 3.08 18.99
C ALA A 62 -21.92 1.98 19.94
N VAL A 63 -20.92 1.19 19.50
CA VAL A 63 -20.31 0.12 20.30
C VAL A 63 -19.53 0.66 21.48
N SER A 64 -18.73 1.71 21.24
CA SER A 64 -17.98 2.37 22.31
C SER A 64 -18.91 2.94 23.39
N ARG A 65 -20.04 3.55 22.99
CA ARG A 65 -21.04 4.07 23.91
C ARG A 65 -21.69 2.98 24.75
N HIS A 66 -22.08 1.86 24.13
CA HIS A 66 -22.66 0.72 24.87
C HIS A 66 -21.65 0.08 25.84
N GLY A 67 -20.38 -0.04 25.43
CA GLY A 67 -19.30 -0.48 26.32
C GLY A 67 -19.12 0.44 27.53
N LEU A 68 -19.15 1.76 27.31
CA LEU A 68 -19.06 2.76 28.39
C LEU A 68 -20.27 2.69 29.32
N GLU A 69 -21.49 2.55 28.82
CA GLU A 69 -22.70 2.36 29.62
C GLU A 69 -22.54 1.19 30.61
N ARG A 70 -22.06 0.06 30.13
CA ARG A 70 -21.83 -1.14 30.94
C ARG A 70 -20.75 -0.94 31.98
N ILE A 71 -19.62 -0.31 31.63
CA ILE A 71 -18.55 0.01 32.57
C ILE A 71 -19.08 0.95 33.65
N THR A 72 -19.81 2.00 33.27
CA THR A 72 -20.37 2.98 34.17
C THR A 72 -21.35 2.34 35.18
N THR A 73 -22.27 1.52 34.66
CA THR A 73 -23.25 0.79 35.47
C THR A 73 -22.55 -0.19 36.41
N PHE A 74 -21.54 -0.90 35.93
CA PHE A 74 -20.82 -1.90 36.72
C PHE A 74 -20.01 -1.26 37.86
N LEU A 75 -19.34 -0.14 37.57
CA LEU A 75 -18.60 0.62 38.58
C LEU A 75 -19.51 1.46 39.47
N GLY A 76 -20.83 1.52 39.23
CA GLY A 76 -21.78 2.34 39.97
C GLY A 76 -21.42 3.81 39.90
N ALA A 77 -21.26 4.36 38.69
CA ALA A 77 -20.89 5.75 38.45
C ALA A 77 -21.97 6.50 37.65
N GLU A 78 -21.88 7.83 37.57
CA GLU A 78 -22.88 8.69 36.90
C GLU A 78 -22.57 8.88 35.42
N ALA A 79 -21.27 8.93 35.04
CA ALA A 79 -20.83 9.16 33.65
C ALA A 79 -19.50 8.50 33.34
N SER A 80 -19.24 8.30 32.05
CA SER A 80 -17.96 7.85 31.53
C SER A 80 -17.66 8.42 30.17
N SER A 81 -16.38 8.51 29.83
CA SER A 81 -15.91 9.00 28.54
C SER A 81 -14.72 8.19 28.05
N LEU A 82 -14.68 7.94 26.73
CA LEU A 82 -13.57 7.34 26.04
C LEU A 82 -12.82 8.41 25.26
N PHE A 83 -11.60 8.67 25.66
CA PHE A 83 -10.70 9.57 24.94
C PHE A 83 -9.69 8.77 24.15
N LEU A 84 -9.53 9.09 22.87
CA LEU A 84 -8.53 8.50 22.00
C LEU A 84 -7.46 9.52 21.63
N LEU A 85 -6.22 9.10 21.60
CA LEU A 85 -5.10 9.92 21.19
C LEU A 85 -5.15 10.14 19.67
N SER A 86 -4.96 11.38 19.21
CA SER A 86 -4.86 11.73 17.79
C SER A 86 -3.60 11.14 17.17
N ASP A 87 -3.61 10.94 15.84
CA ASP A 87 -2.50 10.33 15.11
C ASP A 87 -1.19 11.13 15.23
N ASP A 88 -1.27 12.44 15.42
CA ASP A 88 -0.11 13.31 15.65
C ASP A 88 0.42 13.28 17.10
N GLY A 89 -0.28 12.57 17.98
CA GLY A 89 0.08 12.37 19.38
C GLY A 89 -0.01 13.62 20.26
N ARG A 90 -0.67 14.70 19.81
CA ARG A 90 -0.73 15.99 20.54
C ARG A 90 -1.95 16.14 21.42
N ASP A 91 -3.09 15.66 20.94
CA ASP A 91 -4.38 15.86 21.58
C ASP A 91 -5.12 14.54 21.80
N LEU A 92 -5.96 14.53 22.80
CA LEU A 92 -6.96 13.52 23.05
C LEU A 92 -8.32 14.04 22.61
N HIS A 93 -9.12 13.25 21.91
CA HIS A 93 -10.50 13.58 21.55
C HIS A 93 -11.47 12.59 22.18
N CYS A 94 -12.58 13.08 22.70
CA CYS A 94 -13.65 12.24 23.20
C CYS A 94 -14.33 11.53 22.02
N ALA A 95 -14.09 10.23 21.89
CA ALA A 95 -14.65 9.41 20.83
C ALA A 95 -16.07 8.95 21.14
N ALA A 96 -16.37 8.74 22.42
CA ALA A 96 -17.70 8.38 22.90
C ALA A 96 -17.85 8.75 24.40
N CYS A 97 -19.06 9.00 24.83
CA CYS A 97 -19.38 9.20 26.24
C CYS A 97 -20.74 8.59 26.59
N PHE A 98 -20.93 8.34 27.88
CA PHE A 98 -22.19 7.92 28.47
C PHE A 98 -22.43 8.72 29.74
N GLY A 99 -23.65 9.24 29.93
CA GLY A 99 -24.05 10.04 31.10
C GLY A 99 -24.98 11.18 30.70
N PRO A 100 -25.25 12.09 31.64
CA PRO A 100 -26.21 13.19 31.46
C PRO A 100 -25.72 14.31 30.54
N VAL A 101 -24.41 14.40 30.26
CA VAL A 101 -23.81 15.42 29.40
C VAL A 101 -23.05 14.74 28.25
N ASP A 102 -23.32 15.17 27.03
CA ASP A 102 -22.60 14.71 25.86
C ASP A 102 -21.38 15.59 25.60
N VAL A 103 -20.18 15.00 25.79
CA VAL A 103 -18.88 15.64 25.55
C VAL A 103 -18.16 15.04 24.33
N THR A 104 -18.88 14.30 23.47
CA THR A 104 -18.32 13.71 22.26
C THR A 104 -17.71 14.78 21.37
N GLY A 105 -16.49 14.55 20.88
CA GLY A 105 -15.73 15.49 20.07
C GLY A 105 -14.89 16.51 20.84
N MET A 106 -15.05 16.61 22.16
CA MET A 106 -14.21 17.47 23.02
C MET A 106 -12.73 17.09 22.88
N ARG A 107 -11.87 18.08 22.84
CA ARG A 107 -10.42 17.90 22.72
C ARG A 107 -9.69 18.33 23.99
N VAL A 108 -8.71 17.54 24.39
CA VAL A 108 -7.86 17.79 25.55
C VAL A 108 -6.39 17.60 25.13
N PRO A 109 -5.54 18.62 25.27
CA PRO A 109 -4.12 18.48 24.96
C PRO A 109 -3.45 17.42 25.82
N LEU A 110 -2.51 16.65 25.25
CA LEU A 110 -1.80 15.61 25.98
C LEU A 110 -1.02 16.21 27.17
N GLY A 111 -1.32 15.73 28.35
CA GLY A 111 -0.73 16.19 29.60
C GLY A 111 -1.50 17.30 30.31
N GLN A 112 -2.57 17.81 29.72
CA GLN A 112 -3.50 18.74 30.38
C GLN A 112 -4.73 17.99 30.90
N GLY A 113 -5.32 18.50 31.94
CA GLY A 113 -6.43 17.84 32.60
C GLY A 113 -6.05 16.51 33.28
N ILE A 114 -7.02 15.91 33.96
CA ILE A 114 -6.81 14.59 34.60
C ILE A 114 -6.60 13.51 33.54
N VAL A 115 -7.36 13.52 32.44
CA VAL A 115 -7.26 12.56 31.32
C VAL A 115 -5.92 12.70 30.62
N GLY A 116 -5.53 13.91 30.21
CA GLY A 116 -4.26 14.13 29.52
C GLY A 116 -3.06 13.77 30.38
N ARG A 117 -3.12 14.02 31.68
CA ARG A 117 -2.12 13.63 32.66
C ARG A 117 -2.00 12.10 32.78
N ALA A 118 -3.13 11.38 32.84
CA ALA A 118 -3.16 9.92 32.91
C ALA A 118 -2.48 9.28 31.71
N VAL A 119 -2.81 9.73 30.49
CA VAL A 119 -2.22 9.23 29.25
C VAL A 119 -0.74 9.59 29.13
N LYS A 120 -0.35 10.83 29.45
CA LYS A 120 1.05 11.27 29.39
C LYS A 120 1.96 10.47 30.31
N ARG A 121 1.49 10.20 31.54
CA ARG A 121 2.25 9.43 32.55
C ARG A 121 2.08 7.92 32.39
N ASN A 122 1.17 7.47 31.55
CA ASN A 122 0.71 6.09 31.43
C ASN A 122 0.40 5.45 32.80
N LYS A 123 -0.37 6.18 33.61
CA LYS A 123 -0.69 5.78 34.97
C LYS A 123 -2.10 6.22 35.32
N THR A 124 -2.86 5.31 35.92
CA THR A 124 -4.20 5.58 36.44
C THR A 124 -4.19 6.75 37.42
N GLN A 125 -5.18 7.61 37.30
CA GLN A 125 -5.42 8.75 38.16
C GLN A 125 -6.73 8.54 38.89
N MET A 126 -6.69 8.58 40.22
CA MET A 126 -7.87 8.58 41.10
C MET A 126 -7.92 9.91 41.86
N VAL A 127 -8.94 10.70 41.59
CA VAL A 127 -9.11 12.04 42.15
C VAL A 127 -10.38 12.06 42.98
N ARG A 128 -10.22 12.28 44.30
CA ARG A 128 -11.33 12.25 45.26
C ARG A 128 -12.20 13.51 45.27
N ASP A 129 -11.61 14.66 45.02
CA ASP A 129 -12.32 15.93 44.82
C ASP A 129 -11.74 16.65 43.59
N ALA A 130 -12.43 16.49 42.46
CA ALA A 130 -12.00 17.06 41.20
C ALA A 130 -11.89 18.60 41.22
N ARG A 131 -12.71 19.25 41.99
CA ARG A 131 -12.74 20.75 42.10
C ARG A 131 -11.48 21.32 42.74
N HIS A 132 -10.75 20.52 43.50
CA HIS A 132 -9.48 20.90 44.12
C HIS A 132 -8.26 20.35 43.40
N ASP A 133 -8.43 19.60 42.30
CA ASP A 133 -7.33 19.15 41.48
C ASP A 133 -6.85 20.31 40.58
N PRO A 134 -5.55 20.68 40.62
CA PRO A 134 -5.03 21.84 39.88
C PRO A 134 -5.15 21.70 38.36
N ASP A 135 -5.28 20.47 37.85
CA ASP A 135 -5.40 20.17 36.41
C ASP A 135 -6.88 19.95 36.00
N PHE A 136 -7.86 20.20 36.90
CA PHE A 136 -9.27 19.99 36.54
C PHE A 136 -9.78 21.07 35.58
N GLY A 137 -10.25 20.67 34.40
CA GLY A 137 -10.76 21.54 33.35
C GLY A 137 -12.27 21.48 33.10
N GLY A 138 -13.05 20.89 34.03
CA GLY A 138 -14.50 20.71 33.86
C GLY A 138 -15.37 21.84 34.44
N GLN A 139 -14.82 23.01 34.78
CA GLN A 139 -15.56 24.13 35.37
C GLN A 139 -16.58 24.70 34.39
N ASP A 140 -16.19 24.91 33.13
CA ASP A 140 -17.06 25.44 32.08
C ASP A 140 -18.26 24.50 31.82
N ILE A 141 -18.02 23.18 31.83
CA ILE A 141 -19.08 22.17 31.66
C ILE A 141 -20.08 22.24 32.82
N ALA A 142 -19.60 22.41 34.02
CA ALA A 142 -20.48 22.54 35.21
C ALA A 142 -21.34 23.81 35.15
N GLU A 143 -20.79 24.92 34.66
CA GLU A 143 -21.53 26.19 34.50
C GLU A 143 -22.61 26.10 33.41
N GLU A 144 -22.30 25.43 32.29
CA GLU A 144 -23.22 25.32 31.16
C GLU A 144 -24.31 24.26 31.37
N THR A 145 -23.99 23.14 32.02
CA THR A 145 -24.87 21.96 32.08
C THR A 145 -25.46 21.68 33.47
N GLY A 146 -24.89 22.28 34.51
CA GLY A 146 -25.23 21.98 35.89
C GLY A 146 -24.66 20.64 36.41
N PHE A 147 -23.92 19.90 35.62
CA PHE A 147 -23.29 18.63 36.01
C PHE A 147 -22.01 18.89 36.81
N VAL A 148 -22.03 18.55 38.07
CA VAL A 148 -20.92 18.79 39.01
C VAL A 148 -20.04 17.52 39.07
N THR A 149 -18.81 17.62 38.61
CA THR A 149 -17.80 16.58 38.79
C THR A 149 -17.25 16.59 40.20
N ARG A 150 -17.38 15.50 40.93
CA ARG A 150 -16.92 15.30 42.32
C ARG A 150 -15.71 14.38 42.35
N SER A 151 -15.90 13.12 42.04
CA SER A 151 -14.83 12.11 42.00
C SER A 151 -14.57 11.64 40.60
N VAL A 152 -13.29 11.42 40.24
CA VAL A 152 -12.87 11.00 38.90
C VAL A 152 -11.88 9.86 39.02
N LEU A 153 -12.08 8.85 38.19
CA LEU A 153 -11.15 7.73 37.97
C LEU A 153 -10.83 7.62 36.50
N VAL A 154 -9.54 7.71 36.14
CA VAL A 154 -9.07 7.64 34.74
C VAL A 154 -8.04 6.56 34.62
N ALA A 155 -8.27 5.57 33.73
CA ALA A 155 -7.29 4.57 33.39
C ALA A 155 -6.79 4.77 31.94
N PRO A 156 -5.47 4.77 31.70
CA PRO A 156 -4.92 4.87 30.37
C PRO A 156 -5.19 3.60 29.56
N LEU A 157 -5.49 3.78 28.26
CA LEU A 157 -5.54 2.72 27.27
C LEU A 157 -4.14 2.60 26.67
N SER A 158 -3.44 1.53 27.01
CA SER A 158 -2.08 1.31 26.52
C SER A 158 -1.78 -0.16 26.26
N LEU A 159 -0.93 -0.41 25.27
CA LEU A 159 -0.36 -1.72 24.93
C LEU A 159 1.16 -1.62 25.02
N GLY A 160 1.73 -2.10 26.12
CA GLY A 160 3.14 -1.90 26.41
C GLY A 160 3.51 -0.43 26.51
N SER A 161 4.30 0.09 25.59
CA SER A 161 4.70 1.50 25.53
C SER A 161 3.79 2.38 24.67
N GLU A 162 2.93 1.78 23.86
CA GLU A 162 2.01 2.49 22.98
C GLU A 162 0.81 3.00 23.77
N ARG A 163 0.48 4.28 23.59
CA ARG A 163 -0.62 4.97 24.27
C ARG A 163 -1.72 5.19 23.24
N LEU A 164 -2.91 4.66 23.52
CA LEU A 164 -4.06 4.77 22.63
C LEU A 164 -5.07 5.82 23.09
N GLY A 165 -5.10 6.11 24.41
CA GLY A 165 -6.06 7.02 25.00
C GLY A 165 -6.30 6.77 26.49
N ALA A 166 -7.52 7.03 26.95
CA ALA A 166 -7.95 6.73 28.32
C ALA A 166 -9.47 6.50 28.40
N ILE A 167 -9.89 5.76 29.43
CA ILE A 167 -11.27 5.72 29.91
C ILE A 167 -11.35 6.54 31.17
N GLU A 168 -12.29 7.49 31.22
CA GLU A 168 -12.63 8.30 32.37
C GLU A 168 -13.97 7.87 32.89
N ILE A 169 -14.06 7.72 34.22
CA ILE A 169 -15.30 7.43 34.97
C ILE A 169 -15.51 8.54 36.01
N ILE A 170 -16.73 9.06 36.08
CA ILE A 170 -17.04 10.25 36.85
C ILE A 170 -18.14 9.94 37.85
N ASN A 171 -17.98 10.44 39.09
CA ASN A 171 -18.95 10.44 40.19
C ASN A 171 -19.39 9.01 40.59
N LYS A 172 -18.69 8.41 41.53
CA LYS A 172 -19.11 7.16 42.16
C LYS A 172 -20.46 7.37 42.84
N ALA A 173 -21.41 6.47 42.56
CA ALA A 173 -22.71 6.45 43.23
C ALA A 173 -22.65 5.56 44.47
N GLY A 174 -23.37 5.97 45.53
CA GLY A 174 -23.43 5.23 46.80
C GLY A 174 -22.22 5.43 47.72
N GLY A 175 -22.24 4.86 48.92
CA GLY A 175 -21.17 4.96 49.91
C GLY A 175 -20.84 6.41 50.25
N ASP A 176 -19.54 6.73 50.28
CA ASP A 176 -19.02 8.10 50.44
C ASP A 176 -18.90 8.88 49.13
N GLY A 177 -19.31 8.27 48.01
CA GLY A 177 -19.22 8.86 46.65
C GLY A 177 -17.80 8.90 46.08
N LEU A 178 -16.88 8.09 46.59
CA LEU A 178 -15.47 8.04 46.19
C LEU A 178 -15.10 6.70 45.59
N PHE A 179 -14.21 6.73 44.60
CA PHE A 179 -13.59 5.51 44.06
C PHE A 179 -12.52 4.99 45.02
N ASP A 180 -12.35 3.66 45.06
CA ASP A 180 -11.37 2.98 45.89
C ASP A 180 -10.35 2.20 45.04
N GLU A 181 -9.42 1.49 45.68
CA GLU A 181 -8.37 0.70 44.99
C GLU A 181 -8.95 -0.49 44.23
N HIS A 182 -10.11 -1.02 44.62
CA HIS A 182 -10.79 -2.08 43.90
C HIS A 182 -11.37 -1.54 42.59
N ASP A 183 -12.04 -0.39 42.63
CA ASP A 183 -12.51 0.31 41.40
C ASP A 183 -11.37 0.63 40.45
N GLN A 184 -10.22 1.08 41.00
CA GLN A 184 -9.02 1.34 40.20
C GLN A 184 -8.52 0.10 39.49
N THR A 185 -8.32 -1.00 40.23
CA THR A 185 -7.83 -2.26 39.67
C THR A 185 -8.77 -2.78 38.57
N LEU A 186 -10.06 -2.70 38.81
CA LEU A 186 -11.08 -3.13 37.86
C LEU A 186 -11.06 -2.27 36.58
N LEU A 187 -11.01 -0.96 36.72
CA LEU A 187 -10.94 -0.08 35.55
C LEU A 187 -9.65 -0.28 34.75
N GLU A 188 -8.51 -0.56 35.39
CA GLU A 188 -7.25 -0.87 34.74
C GLU A 188 -7.36 -2.15 33.88
N VAL A 189 -7.98 -3.20 34.39
CA VAL A 189 -8.21 -4.45 33.62
C VAL A 189 -9.14 -4.21 32.43
N LEU A 190 -10.24 -3.45 32.64
CA LEU A 190 -11.19 -3.09 31.59
C LEU A 190 -10.53 -2.21 30.52
N ALA A 191 -9.73 -1.24 30.94
CA ALA A 191 -8.98 -0.37 30.03
C ALA A 191 -7.96 -1.15 29.19
N GLY A 192 -7.25 -2.11 29.80
CA GLY A 192 -6.35 -3.00 29.06
C GLY A 192 -7.07 -3.83 28.00
N SER A 193 -8.24 -4.37 28.34
CA SER A 193 -9.07 -5.14 27.40
C SER A 193 -9.63 -4.28 26.28
N ALA A 194 -10.08 -3.06 26.61
CA ALA A 194 -10.55 -2.09 25.63
C ALA A 194 -9.42 -1.62 24.71
N ALA A 195 -8.22 -1.40 25.23
CA ALA A 195 -7.03 -1.04 24.44
C ALA A 195 -6.73 -2.10 23.38
N LEU A 196 -6.71 -3.37 23.77
CA LEU A 196 -6.48 -4.48 22.83
C LEU A 196 -7.56 -4.57 21.74
N ALA A 197 -8.83 -4.37 22.11
CA ALA A 197 -9.93 -4.42 21.17
C ALA A 197 -9.88 -3.25 20.17
N ILE A 198 -9.58 -2.04 20.62
CA ILE A 198 -9.44 -0.84 19.79
C ILE A 198 -8.27 -0.99 18.82
N ASP A 199 -7.14 -1.52 19.29
CA ASP A 199 -5.96 -1.74 18.44
C ASP A 199 -6.22 -2.79 17.36
N ASN A 200 -6.81 -3.92 17.72
CA ASN A 200 -7.23 -4.96 16.77
C ASN A 200 -8.19 -4.41 15.71
N PHE A 201 -9.14 -3.56 16.09
CA PHE A 201 -10.05 -2.91 15.16
C PHE A 201 -9.28 -1.98 14.19
N ARG A 202 -8.37 -1.13 14.70
CA ARG A 202 -7.53 -0.25 13.89
C ARG A 202 -6.66 -1.02 12.90
N LEU A 203 -6.03 -2.11 13.34
CA LEU A 203 -5.23 -2.98 12.49
C LEU A 203 -6.07 -3.62 11.38
N THR A 204 -7.25 -4.11 11.72
CA THR A 204 -8.18 -4.70 10.73
C THR A 204 -8.61 -3.68 9.69
N GLN A 205 -8.94 -2.45 10.09
CA GLN A 205 -9.31 -1.38 9.16
C GLN A 205 -8.15 -1.04 8.21
N ARG A 206 -6.94 -0.89 8.74
CA ARG A 206 -5.73 -0.64 7.91
C ARG A 206 -5.49 -1.75 6.90
N LEU A 207 -5.64 -3.01 7.31
CA LEU A 207 -5.50 -4.15 6.40
C LEU A 207 -6.55 -4.16 5.29
N VAL A 208 -7.81 -3.86 5.62
CA VAL A 208 -8.89 -3.77 4.61
C VAL A 208 -8.65 -2.63 3.62
N GLU A 209 -8.18 -1.47 4.09
CA GLU A 209 -7.83 -0.34 3.22
C GLU A 209 -6.64 -0.65 2.32
N GLN A 210 -5.59 -1.29 2.86
CA GLN A 210 -4.44 -1.74 2.07
C GLN A 210 -4.81 -2.76 1.00
N GLU A 211 -5.67 -3.73 1.33
CA GLU A 211 -6.13 -4.73 0.36
C GLU A 211 -7.00 -4.11 -0.75
N ARG A 212 -7.85 -3.14 -0.41
CA ARG A 212 -8.60 -2.39 -1.41
C ARG A 212 -7.69 -1.62 -2.36
N ALA A 213 -6.77 -0.83 -1.82
CA ALA A 213 -5.81 -0.09 -2.63
C ALA A 213 -4.97 -1.01 -3.52
N ARG A 214 -4.53 -2.16 -2.99
CA ARG A 214 -3.80 -3.17 -3.75
C ARG A 214 -4.64 -3.76 -4.89
N HIS A 215 -5.91 -4.06 -4.62
CA HIS A 215 -6.82 -4.59 -5.64
C HIS A 215 -7.07 -3.59 -6.77
N GLU A 216 -7.27 -2.31 -6.45
CA GLU A 216 -7.43 -1.23 -7.44
C GLU A 216 -6.19 -1.10 -8.32
N LEU A 217 -4.98 -1.15 -7.73
CA LEU A 217 -3.72 -1.14 -8.48
C LEU A 217 -3.57 -2.39 -9.37
N THR A 218 -4.02 -3.57 -8.93
CA THR A 218 -3.98 -4.80 -9.73
C THR A 218 -4.86 -4.67 -10.97
N LEU A 219 -6.09 -4.16 -10.81
CA LEU A 219 -6.99 -3.92 -11.94
C LEU A 219 -6.41 -2.89 -12.92
N ALA A 220 -5.80 -1.81 -12.43
CA ALA A 220 -5.14 -0.82 -13.27
C ALA A 220 -3.99 -1.44 -14.07
N ALA A 221 -3.18 -2.30 -13.44
CA ALA A 221 -2.10 -3.03 -14.11
C ALA A 221 -2.60 -4.00 -15.21
N GLU A 222 -3.73 -4.68 -14.98
CA GLU A 222 -4.35 -5.55 -15.98
C GLU A 222 -4.85 -4.74 -17.20
N ILE A 223 -5.50 -3.60 -16.96
CA ILE A 223 -5.94 -2.70 -18.04
C ILE A 223 -4.71 -2.21 -18.82
N GLN A 224 -3.67 -1.75 -18.14
CA GLN A 224 -2.45 -1.25 -18.75
C GLN A 224 -1.78 -2.31 -19.63
N ARG A 225 -1.63 -3.55 -19.14
CA ARG A 225 -1.08 -4.67 -19.93
C ARG A 225 -1.92 -4.98 -21.16
N SER A 226 -3.23 -4.79 -21.10
CA SER A 226 -4.12 -5.02 -22.25
C SER A 226 -3.91 -4.00 -23.39
N LEU A 227 -3.30 -2.85 -23.09
CA LEU A 227 -2.97 -1.83 -24.08
C LEU A 227 -1.68 -2.13 -24.83
N LEU A 228 -0.77 -2.90 -24.22
CA LEU A 228 0.47 -3.29 -24.88
C LEU A 228 0.19 -4.26 -26.05
N PRO A 229 1.00 -4.20 -27.14
CA PRO A 229 0.84 -5.10 -28.27
C PRO A 229 0.98 -6.56 -27.82
N ARG A 230 0.20 -7.44 -28.43
CA ARG A 230 0.36 -8.88 -28.22
C ARG A 230 1.66 -9.34 -28.91
N PRO A 231 2.35 -10.35 -28.34
CA PRO A 231 3.53 -10.91 -28.99
C PRO A 231 3.23 -11.29 -30.42
N ALA A 232 4.03 -10.79 -31.37
CA ALA A 232 3.97 -11.16 -32.75
C ALA A 232 4.54 -12.58 -32.94
N ASN A 233 4.24 -13.23 -34.08
CA ASN A 233 4.92 -14.46 -34.44
C ASN A 233 6.39 -14.17 -34.80
N ASP A 234 7.25 -15.18 -34.77
CA ASP A 234 8.69 -15.03 -35.00
C ASP A 234 9.07 -14.48 -36.40
N ALA A 235 8.16 -14.54 -37.37
CA ALA A 235 8.33 -13.98 -38.68
C ALA A 235 8.03 -12.48 -38.79
N TYR A 236 7.47 -11.87 -37.71
CA TYR A 236 7.20 -10.44 -37.72
C TYR A 236 8.48 -9.65 -37.47
N PRO A 237 8.76 -8.55 -38.18
CA PRO A 237 10.06 -7.89 -38.10
C PRO A 237 10.22 -6.97 -36.87
N VAL A 238 9.16 -6.73 -36.12
CA VAL A 238 9.20 -5.85 -34.94
C VAL A 238 8.67 -6.60 -33.72
N HIS A 239 9.48 -6.64 -32.66
CA HIS A 239 9.17 -7.31 -31.41
C HIS A 239 9.38 -6.37 -30.22
N GLY A 240 8.59 -6.54 -29.18
CA GLY A 240 8.75 -5.78 -27.93
C GLY A 240 8.47 -6.64 -26.72
N ILE A 241 9.11 -6.31 -25.60
CA ILE A 241 8.88 -6.90 -24.30
C ILE A 241 8.93 -5.81 -23.24
N ASN A 242 8.06 -5.92 -22.24
CA ASN A 242 8.02 -5.02 -21.08
C ASN A 242 7.95 -5.84 -19.80
N ALA A 243 8.69 -5.45 -18.79
CA ALA A 243 8.64 -5.98 -17.44
C ALA A 243 8.59 -4.85 -16.43
N ALA A 244 7.45 -4.73 -15.77
CA ALA A 244 7.24 -3.72 -14.75
C ALA A 244 7.99 -4.04 -13.45
N ALA A 245 8.70 -3.07 -12.89
CA ALA A 245 9.34 -3.17 -11.57
C ALA A 245 8.32 -3.10 -10.43
N ARG A 246 7.16 -2.49 -10.69
CA ARG A 246 6.05 -2.32 -9.75
C ARG A 246 4.75 -2.91 -10.32
N MET A 247 3.64 -2.67 -9.63
CA MET A 247 2.33 -3.14 -10.10
C MET A 247 1.89 -2.49 -11.42
N VAL A 248 2.17 -1.21 -11.58
CA VAL A 248 1.94 -0.43 -12.80
C VAL A 248 3.25 0.10 -13.33
N SER A 249 3.39 0.21 -14.66
CA SER A 249 4.60 0.65 -15.36
C SER A 249 4.46 2.10 -15.85
N GLY A 250 5.57 2.85 -15.78
CA GLY A 250 5.74 4.12 -16.50
C GLY A 250 6.13 3.91 -17.95
N ASP A 251 6.76 2.78 -18.23
CA ASP A 251 7.23 2.37 -19.55
C ASP A 251 6.13 1.82 -20.42
N PHE A 252 6.27 2.03 -21.71
CA PHE A 252 5.45 1.37 -22.74
C PHE A 252 6.22 1.14 -24.03
N PHE A 253 5.73 0.23 -24.83
CA PHE A 253 6.02 0.13 -26.26
C PHE A 253 4.73 -0.09 -27.03
N ASP A 254 4.72 0.29 -28.30
CA ASP A 254 3.60 0.01 -29.19
C ASP A 254 4.11 -0.36 -30.58
N ILE A 255 3.33 -1.20 -31.28
CA ILE A 255 3.60 -1.67 -32.64
C ILE A 255 2.27 -1.61 -33.39
N VAL A 256 2.22 -0.81 -34.44
CA VAL A 256 1.00 -0.56 -35.23
C VAL A 256 1.29 -0.87 -36.69
N ASP A 257 0.66 -1.89 -37.22
CA ASP A 257 0.68 -2.24 -38.63
C ASP A 257 -0.38 -1.42 -39.37
N CYS A 258 0.04 -0.52 -40.23
CA CYS A 258 -0.89 0.34 -41.00
C CYS A 258 -1.40 -0.34 -42.30
N GLY A 259 -1.04 -1.60 -42.54
CA GLY A 259 -1.55 -2.41 -43.66
C GLY A 259 -1.16 -1.86 -45.04
N GLU A 260 -1.79 -2.41 -46.09
CA GLU A 260 -1.55 -2.07 -47.50
C GLU A 260 -2.76 -1.34 -48.13
N GLU A 261 -3.59 -0.62 -47.36
CA GLU A 261 -4.72 0.13 -47.95
C GLU A 261 -4.22 1.32 -48.78
N ALA A 262 -4.32 1.20 -50.09
CA ALA A 262 -3.91 2.22 -51.03
C ALA A 262 -4.60 3.58 -50.78
N GLY A 263 -3.81 4.63 -50.61
CA GLY A 263 -4.29 6.00 -50.45
C GLY A 263 -4.41 6.46 -48.98
N ARG A 264 -4.04 5.65 -48.00
CA ARG A 264 -3.90 6.09 -46.59
C ARG A 264 -2.45 6.47 -46.28
N PRO A 265 -2.21 7.55 -45.51
CA PRO A 265 -0.90 7.87 -44.99
C PRO A 265 -0.30 6.69 -44.21
N GLY A 266 0.99 6.39 -44.44
CA GLY A 266 1.70 5.32 -43.71
C GLY A 266 1.42 3.90 -44.21
N THR A 267 0.72 3.71 -45.32
CA THR A 267 0.49 2.39 -45.96
C THR A 267 1.81 1.67 -46.21
N GLY A 268 1.88 0.35 -45.96
CA GLY A 268 3.10 -0.46 -46.10
C GLY A 268 4.13 -0.28 -44.98
N ARG A 269 3.80 0.49 -43.93
CA ARG A 269 4.69 0.78 -42.81
C ARG A 269 4.27 0.06 -41.53
N ILE A 270 5.24 -0.41 -40.78
CA ILE A 270 5.06 -0.88 -39.40
C ILE A 270 5.59 0.23 -38.47
N TRP A 271 4.67 0.95 -37.84
CA TRP A 271 5.02 1.93 -36.83
C TRP A 271 5.38 1.28 -35.50
N PHE A 272 6.38 1.81 -34.84
CA PHE A 272 6.78 1.40 -33.50
C PHE A 272 7.07 2.60 -32.61
N ALA A 273 6.88 2.42 -31.33
CA ALA A 273 7.23 3.39 -30.31
C ALA A 273 7.70 2.71 -29.06
N ILE A 274 8.55 3.39 -28.31
CA ILE A 274 8.92 3.09 -26.94
C ILE A 274 8.97 4.40 -26.18
N GLY A 275 8.56 4.41 -24.91
CA GLY A 275 8.62 5.60 -24.08
C GLY A 275 8.68 5.22 -22.62
N ASP A 276 9.24 6.15 -21.86
CA ASP A 276 9.34 6.12 -20.40
C ASP A 276 8.87 7.44 -19.82
N VAL A 277 8.02 7.37 -18.79
CA VAL A 277 7.42 8.51 -18.11
C VAL A 277 8.20 8.81 -16.84
N SER A 278 8.69 10.05 -16.70
CA SER A 278 9.35 10.50 -15.48
C SER A 278 8.45 10.32 -14.26
N GLY A 279 9.00 9.73 -13.20
CA GLY A 279 8.26 9.43 -11.97
C GLY A 279 7.72 8.01 -11.92
N LYS A 280 6.98 7.66 -10.87
CA LYS A 280 6.55 6.27 -10.62
C LYS A 280 5.13 6.23 -10.05
N GLY A 281 4.46 5.10 -10.25
CA GLY A 281 3.14 4.85 -9.70
C GLY A 281 1.98 5.28 -10.62
N MET A 282 0.81 5.54 -10.06
CA MET A 282 -0.44 5.73 -10.82
C MET A 282 -0.38 6.92 -11.78
N ASN A 283 0.23 8.05 -11.40
CA ASN A 283 0.30 9.23 -12.25
C ASN A 283 1.14 8.96 -13.51
N ALA A 284 2.28 8.29 -13.35
CA ALA A 284 3.12 7.89 -14.48
C ALA A 284 2.36 6.90 -15.40
N ALA A 285 1.66 5.93 -14.83
CA ALA A 285 0.86 4.96 -15.57
C ALA A 285 -0.28 5.61 -16.39
N ILE A 286 -0.94 6.64 -15.85
CA ILE A 286 -1.98 7.40 -16.58
C ILE A 286 -1.37 8.20 -17.73
N LEU A 287 -0.25 8.89 -17.49
CA LEU A 287 0.43 9.68 -18.53
C LEU A 287 0.97 8.76 -19.64
N MET A 288 1.52 7.60 -19.28
CA MET A 288 1.92 6.55 -20.22
C MET A 288 0.75 6.10 -21.10
N THR A 289 -0.39 5.76 -20.49
CA THR A 289 -1.59 5.33 -21.21
C THR A 289 -2.08 6.39 -22.19
N LYS A 290 -2.07 7.67 -21.78
CA LYS A 290 -2.39 8.79 -22.66
C LYS A 290 -1.42 8.87 -23.84
N THR A 291 -0.12 8.82 -23.58
CA THR A 291 0.93 8.93 -24.59
C THR A 291 0.86 7.79 -25.61
N ALA A 292 0.72 6.55 -25.16
CA ALA A 292 0.56 5.39 -26.00
C ALA A 292 -0.71 5.45 -26.87
N SER A 293 -1.82 5.95 -26.31
CA SER A 293 -3.08 6.14 -27.04
C SER A 293 -2.98 7.21 -28.12
N LEU A 294 -2.29 8.33 -27.83
CA LEU A 294 -2.00 9.37 -28.81
C LEU A 294 -1.14 8.85 -29.96
N PHE A 295 -0.07 8.11 -29.63
CA PHE A 295 0.76 7.47 -30.66
C PHE A 295 -0.07 6.57 -31.56
N ARG A 296 -0.86 5.63 -31.00
CA ARG A 296 -1.70 4.69 -31.75
C ARG A 296 -2.76 5.36 -32.63
N CYS A 297 -3.22 6.52 -32.25
CA CYS A 297 -4.15 7.33 -33.03
C CYS A 297 -3.42 8.07 -34.16
N LEU A 298 -2.36 8.80 -33.81
CA LEU A 298 -1.68 9.72 -34.72
C LEU A 298 -0.84 9.01 -35.79
N CYS A 299 -0.24 7.85 -35.52
CA CYS A 299 0.54 7.08 -36.48
C CYS A 299 -0.28 6.64 -37.73
N LYS A 300 -1.61 6.69 -37.66
CA LYS A 300 -2.52 6.38 -38.77
C LYS A 300 -2.78 7.58 -39.69
N THR A 301 -2.43 8.78 -39.27
CA THR A 301 -2.79 10.03 -39.98
C THR A 301 -1.62 10.96 -40.20
N VAL A 302 -0.51 10.78 -39.45
CA VAL A 302 0.72 11.56 -39.58
C VAL A 302 1.79 10.69 -40.26
N ASP A 303 2.42 11.20 -41.30
CA ASP A 303 3.35 10.41 -42.16
C ASP A 303 4.77 10.34 -41.61
N ASN A 304 5.09 11.17 -40.62
CA ASN A 304 6.45 11.53 -40.27
C ASN A 304 6.64 11.45 -38.75
N PRO A 305 7.63 10.70 -38.23
CA PRO A 305 7.83 10.51 -36.80
C PRO A 305 8.12 11.81 -36.04
N GLY A 306 8.83 12.75 -36.63
CA GLY A 306 9.16 14.01 -36.00
C GLY A 306 7.92 14.87 -35.75
N ARG A 307 7.00 14.95 -36.72
CA ARG A 307 5.72 15.66 -36.58
C ARG A 307 4.76 14.92 -35.62
N LEU A 308 4.80 13.61 -35.65
CA LEU A 308 4.01 12.79 -34.73
C LEU A 308 4.40 13.10 -33.27
N LEU A 309 5.70 13.09 -32.94
CA LEU A 309 6.19 13.44 -31.60
C LEU A 309 5.86 14.88 -31.23
N ALA A 310 5.95 15.85 -32.18
CA ALA A 310 5.57 17.23 -31.94
C ALA A 310 4.07 17.38 -31.62
N SER A 311 3.21 16.61 -32.29
CA SER A 311 1.77 16.60 -32.00
C SER A 311 1.46 16.00 -30.64
N ILE A 312 2.14 14.92 -30.24
CA ILE A 312 2.03 14.34 -28.89
C ILE A 312 2.52 15.36 -27.85
N ASN A 313 3.67 16.03 -28.09
CA ASN A 313 4.20 17.04 -27.19
C ASN A 313 3.20 18.18 -26.93
N ALA A 314 2.61 18.72 -27.99
CA ALA A 314 1.62 19.78 -27.87
C ALA A 314 0.43 19.37 -27.02
N GLU A 315 -0.11 18.17 -27.24
CA GLU A 315 -1.25 17.62 -26.52
C GLU A 315 -0.92 17.32 -25.03
N LEU A 316 0.31 16.90 -24.73
CA LEU A 316 0.77 16.69 -23.35
C LEU A 316 0.93 18.02 -22.60
N CYS A 317 1.43 19.05 -23.27
CA CYS A 317 1.59 20.38 -22.68
C CYS A 317 0.25 21.08 -22.44
N GLU A 318 -0.73 20.94 -23.36
CA GLU A 318 -2.05 21.57 -23.25
C GLU A 318 -2.83 21.05 -22.02
N THR A 319 -2.74 19.78 -21.75
CA THR A 319 -3.51 19.15 -20.67
C THR A 319 -2.80 19.16 -19.32
N GLY A 320 -1.56 19.63 -19.27
CA GLY A 320 -0.74 19.72 -18.05
C GLY A 320 -0.28 18.35 -17.53
N SER A 321 1.00 18.12 -17.59
CA SER A 321 1.63 16.85 -17.11
C SER A 321 1.96 16.85 -15.61
N HIS A 322 1.52 17.85 -14.83
CA HIS A 322 1.87 18.02 -13.41
C HIS A 322 3.38 18.00 -13.13
N GLY A 323 4.17 18.52 -14.07
CA GLY A 323 5.63 18.55 -13.99
C GLY A 323 6.31 17.23 -14.39
N MET A 324 5.56 16.24 -14.87
CA MET A 324 6.10 15.02 -15.47
C MET A 324 6.36 15.22 -16.96
N PHE A 325 7.31 14.47 -17.50
CA PHE A 325 7.67 14.44 -18.91
C PHE A 325 7.79 12.99 -19.40
N VAL A 326 7.83 12.81 -20.71
CA VAL A 326 7.96 11.50 -21.34
C VAL A 326 9.16 11.49 -22.26
N THR A 327 10.11 10.58 -22.05
CA THR A 327 11.10 10.28 -23.06
C THR A 327 10.51 9.29 -24.06
N MET A 328 10.69 9.51 -25.35
CA MET A 328 10.05 8.67 -26.37
C MET A 328 10.83 8.59 -27.65
N ILE A 329 10.88 7.39 -28.23
CA ILE A 329 11.23 7.18 -29.62
C ILE A 329 9.98 6.75 -30.38
N ALA A 330 9.71 7.35 -31.51
CA ALA A 330 8.73 6.89 -32.47
C ALA A 330 9.39 6.72 -33.84
N GLY A 331 8.99 5.71 -34.57
CA GLY A 331 9.52 5.44 -35.91
C GLY A 331 8.65 4.46 -36.68
N TYR A 332 9.05 4.20 -37.92
CA TYR A 332 8.43 3.16 -38.74
C TYR A 332 9.50 2.36 -39.52
N LEU A 333 9.19 1.10 -39.77
CA LEU A 333 9.85 0.25 -40.75
C LEU A 333 9.01 0.26 -42.03
N ASP A 334 9.62 0.65 -43.13
CA ASP A 334 9.01 0.56 -44.45
C ASP A 334 9.22 -0.86 -45.00
N ARG A 335 8.13 -1.56 -45.31
CA ARG A 335 8.16 -2.96 -45.70
C ARG A 335 8.73 -3.20 -47.11
N GLU A 336 8.60 -2.21 -47.99
CA GLU A 336 9.05 -2.33 -49.36
C GLU A 336 10.55 -2.11 -49.46
N THR A 337 11.06 -1.14 -48.73
CA THR A 337 12.47 -0.73 -48.81
C THR A 337 13.36 -1.30 -47.71
N GLY A 338 12.77 -1.81 -46.63
CA GLY A 338 13.51 -2.23 -45.43
C GLY A 338 14.14 -1.09 -44.67
N ASN A 339 13.83 0.16 -45.01
CA ASN A 339 14.36 1.33 -44.34
C ASN A 339 13.59 1.63 -43.06
N VAL A 340 14.30 2.13 -42.07
CA VAL A 340 13.69 2.64 -40.81
C VAL A 340 13.88 4.15 -40.77
N VAL A 341 12.84 4.85 -40.37
CA VAL A 341 12.92 6.27 -40.00
C VAL A 341 12.44 6.42 -38.57
N LEU A 342 13.21 7.09 -37.73
CA LEU A 342 12.84 7.35 -36.35
C LEU A 342 13.13 8.78 -35.93
N ALA A 343 12.45 9.25 -34.86
CA ALA A 343 12.75 10.47 -34.15
C ALA A 343 12.85 10.17 -32.64
N ASN A 344 13.76 10.87 -31.95
CA ASN A 344 14.07 10.65 -30.54
C ASN A 344 13.79 11.92 -29.71
N ALA A 345 12.84 11.84 -28.81
CA ALA A 345 12.49 12.89 -27.85
C ALA A 345 13.13 12.58 -26.48
N GLY A 346 14.43 12.76 -26.36
CA GLY A 346 15.18 12.65 -25.11
C GLY A 346 15.24 11.24 -24.49
N HIS A 347 14.99 10.20 -25.29
CA HIS A 347 15.06 8.81 -24.85
C HIS A 347 16.48 8.24 -24.98
N GLU A 348 16.77 7.13 -24.27
CA GLU A 348 18.05 6.39 -24.39
C GLU A 348 18.41 6.13 -25.88
N PRO A 349 19.68 6.35 -26.26
CA PRO A 349 20.11 6.18 -27.63
C PRO A 349 19.94 4.74 -28.13
N PRO A 350 19.12 4.48 -29.15
CA PRO A 350 18.96 3.14 -29.70
C PRO A 350 20.26 2.65 -30.35
N LEU A 351 20.45 1.33 -30.35
CA LEU A 351 21.65 0.68 -30.88
C LEU A 351 21.37 -0.02 -32.20
N ILE A 352 22.15 0.32 -33.22
CA ILE A 352 22.18 -0.35 -34.52
C ILE A 352 23.20 -1.48 -34.40
N VAL A 353 22.76 -2.69 -34.65
CA VAL A 353 23.59 -3.93 -34.62
C VAL A 353 23.73 -4.49 -36.02
N PRO A 354 24.91 -4.39 -36.65
CA PRO A 354 25.16 -4.96 -37.97
C PRO A 354 25.02 -6.50 -37.97
N ALA A 355 24.60 -7.07 -39.08
CA ALA A 355 24.46 -8.52 -39.24
C ALA A 355 25.76 -9.29 -39.10
N ASP A 356 26.88 -8.69 -39.48
CA ASP A 356 28.23 -9.27 -39.42
C ASP A 356 28.85 -9.25 -38.01
N GLY A 357 28.15 -8.73 -37.02
CA GLY A 357 28.63 -8.59 -35.63
C GLY A 357 29.67 -7.47 -35.44
N GLY A 358 29.74 -6.54 -36.37
CA GLY A 358 30.62 -5.38 -36.35
C GLY A 358 30.36 -4.43 -35.17
N ALA A 359 30.92 -3.23 -35.25
CA ALA A 359 30.70 -2.19 -34.24
C ALA A 359 29.24 -1.76 -34.21
N MET A 360 28.69 -1.60 -33.00
CA MET A 360 27.34 -1.06 -32.77
C MET A 360 27.39 0.46 -32.79
N ASP A 361 26.58 1.07 -33.64
CA ASP A 361 26.36 2.49 -33.66
C ASP A 361 25.16 2.86 -32.76
N ALA A 362 25.15 4.09 -32.27
CA ALA A 362 24.04 4.63 -31.48
C ALA A 362 23.47 5.87 -32.18
N VAL A 363 22.15 5.99 -32.18
CA VAL A 363 21.47 7.21 -32.69
C VAL A 363 21.29 8.19 -31.53
N PRO A 364 21.94 9.35 -31.54
CA PRO A 364 21.86 10.28 -30.41
C PRO A 364 20.45 10.86 -30.22
N ALA A 365 20.12 11.26 -29.00
CA ALA A 365 18.97 12.09 -28.70
C ALA A 365 19.36 13.56 -28.96
N GLU A 366 18.75 14.18 -29.94
CA GLU A 366 19.05 15.58 -30.35
C GLU A 366 17.99 16.59 -29.89
N ALA A 367 16.94 16.11 -29.25
CA ALA A 367 15.84 16.92 -28.78
C ALA A 367 15.37 16.50 -27.38
N PRO A 368 14.76 17.41 -26.62
CA PRO A 368 14.33 17.15 -25.25
C PRO A 368 13.09 16.25 -25.18
N PRO A 369 12.78 15.69 -23.99
CA PRO A 369 11.57 14.92 -23.74
C PRO A 369 10.26 15.68 -24.02
N LEU A 370 9.18 14.92 -24.23
CA LEU A 370 7.82 15.44 -24.44
C LEU A 370 7.20 15.94 -23.14
N GLY A 371 6.35 16.96 -23.24
CA GLY A 371 5.58 17.50 -22.12
C GLY A 371 6.32 18.53 -21.27
N ILE A 372 7.53 18.97 -21.67
CA ILE A 372 8.31 20.01 -20.98
C ILE A 372 7.83 21.40 -21.40
N ALA A 373 7.75 21.66 -22.70
CA ALA A 373 7.25 22.92 -23.25
C ALA A 373 6.67 22.71 -24.67
N ALA A 374 5.59 23.41 -24.98
CA ALA A 374 4.87 23.20 -26.24
C ALA A 374 5.68 23.63 -27.49
N ASP A 375 6.51 24.64 -27.35
CA ASP A 375 7.31 25.28 -28.41
C ASP A 375 8.78 24.81 -28.41
N ILE A 376 9.06 23.65 -27.82
CA ILE A 376 10.43 23.15 -27.62
C ILE A 376 11.10 22.71 -28.94
N VAL A 377 10.28 22.38 -29.95
CA VAL A 377 10.70 22.03 -31.30
C VAL A 377 10.06 22.96 -32.30
N GLY A 378 10.78 23.23 -33.40
CA GLY A 378 10.26 24.08 -34.48
C GLY A 378 9.11 23.42 -35.27
N PRO A 379 8.59 24.10 -36.31
CA PRO A 379 7.45 23.65 -37.11
C PRO A 379 7.73 22.35 -37.89
N GLU A 380 8.98 21.99 -38.08
CA GLU A 380 9.38 20.73 -38.72
C GLU A 380 9.26 19.51 -37.81
N GLY A 381 9.09 19.74 -36.50
CA GLY A 381 9.01 18.69 -35.50
C GLY A 381 10.37 18.23 -34.94
N TYR A 382 10.40 17.04 -34.37
CA TYR A 382 11.63 16.43 -33.86
C TYR A 382 12.54 16.00 -35.00
N PRO A 383 13.90 16.04 -34.83
CA PRO A 383 14.83 15.57 -35.84
C PRO A 383 14.61 14.10 -36.21
N GLU A 384 14.68 13.80 -37.51
CA GLU A 384 14.49 12.47 -38.02
C GLU A 384 15.80 11.83 -38.46
N HIS A 385 15.93 10.55 -38.17
CA HIS A 385 17.09 9.73 -38.54
C HIS A 385 16.65 8.62 -39.47
N PRO A 386 16.91 8.73 -40.79
CA PRO A 386 16.76 7.61 -41.73
C PRO A 386 17.90 6.62 -41.52
N LEU A 387 17.55 5.34 -41.33
CA LEU A 387 18.48 4.24 -41.12
C LEU A 387 18.26 3.16 -42.14
N HIS A 388 19.37 2.57 -42.61
CA HIS A 388 19.34 1.38 -43.43
C HIS A 388 19.93 0.22 -42.67
N LEU A 389 19.08 -0.73 -42.24
CA LEU A 389 19.51 -1.84 -41.38
C LEU A 389 20.12 -3.00 -42.16
N GLY A 390 19.78 -3.18 -43.46
CA GLY A 390 20.13 -4.38 -44.21
C GLY A 390 19.61 -5.63 -43.47
N ASP A 391 20.49 -6.61 -43.22
CA ASP A 391 20.20 -7.79 -42.39
C ASP A 391 20.48 -7.55 -40.89
N GLY A 392 20.80 -6.33 -40.50
CA GLY A 392 21.05 -5.93 -39.10
C GLY A 392 19.79 -5.77 -38.30
N SER A 393 19.95 -5.23 -37.08
CA SER A 393 18.85 -5.01 -36.14
C SER A 393 19.00 -3.69 -35.43
N LEU A 394 17.87 -3.06 -35.05
CA LEU A 394 17.80 -1.89 -34.19
C LEU A 394 17.21 -2.32 -32.85
N TYR A 395 17.93 -2.02 -31.75
CA TYR A 395 17.47 -2.22 -30.40
C TYR A 395 17.16 -0.86 -29.78
N VAL A 396 15.94 -0.71 -29.27
CA VAL A 396 15.49 0.45 -28.50
C VAL A 396 15.11 -0.04 -27.11
N PHE A 397 15.55 0.65 -26.08
CA PHE A 397 15.31 0.21 -24.70
C PHE A 397 15.25 1.40 -23.74
N THR A 398 14.55 1.21 -22.63
CA THR A 398 14.48 2.18 -21.53
C THR A 398 15.69 2.07 -20.61
N ASP A 399 15.94 3.09 -19.80
CA ASP A 399 17.06 3.15 -18.87
C ASP A 399 17.03 2.00 -17.83
N GLY A 400 15.84 1.43 -17.56
CA GLY A 400 15.71 0.24 -16.73
C GLY A 400 16.56 -0.94 -17.17
N LEU A 401 16.90 -1.05 -18.48
CA LEU A 401 17.84 -2.05 -18.96
C LEU A 401 19.27 -1.74 -18.49
N THR A 402 19.72 -0.49 -18.63
CA THR A 402 21.08 -0.07 -18.24
C THR A 402 21.26 0.03 -16.74
N GLU A 403 20.18 0.31 -16.02
CA GLU A 403 20.14 0.34 -14.54
C GLU A 403 19.90 -1.03 -13.88
N ALA A 404 19.60 -2.05 -14.67
CA ALA A 404 19.36 -3.40 -14.16
C ALA A 404 20.62 -4.00 -13.53
N TYR A 405 20.40 -4.90 -12.58
CA TYR A 405 21.44 -5.79 -12.06
C TYR A 405 21.48 -7.09 -12.86
N THR A 406 22.65 -7.67 -12.96
CA THR A 406 22.78 -9.04 -13.49
C THR A 406 23.47 -9.94 -12.47
N ALA A 407 23.22 -11.24 -12.57
CA ALA A 407 23.90 -12.21 -11.71
C ALA A 407 25.43 -12.21 -11.92
N ALA A 408 25.90 -11.80 -13.11
CA ALA A 408 27.33 -11.76 -13.44
C ALA A 408 28.06 -10.55 -12.86
N GLU A 409 27.38 -9.42 -12.66
CA GLU A 409 27.96 -8.16 -12.21
C GLU A 409 27.73 -7.86 -10.73
N GLY A 410 27.01 -8.74 -10.03
CA GLY A 410 26.76 -8.61 -8.59
C GLY A 410 25.94 -7.37 -8.24
N ASP A 411 26.52 -6.43 -7.48
CA ASP A 411 25.86 -5.19 -7.05
C ASP A 411 26.04 -4.01 -8.03
N ALA A 412 26.84 -4.18 -9.08
CA ALA A 412 27.01 -3.16 -10.09
C ALA A 412 25.82 -3.19 -11.09
N VAL A 413 25.44 -2.01 -11.57
CA VAL A 413 24.46 -1.90 -12.66
C VAL A 413 25.09 -2.28 -14.00
N LEU A 414 24.25 -2.74 -14.91
CA LEU A 414 24.69 -3.20 -16.22
C LEU A 414 25.41 -2.10 -17.03
N GLY A 415 24.88 -0.87 -16.99
CA GLY A 415 25.37 0.27 -17.76
C GLY A 415 25.26 0.08 -19.27
N SER A 416 25.57 1.13 -20.03
CA SER A 416 25.46 1.08 -21.50
C SER A 416 26.38 0.03 -22.15
N GLU A 417 27.61 -0.15 -21.63
CA GLU A 417 28.52 -1.18 -22.12
C GLU A 417 28.07 -2.61 -21.78
N GLY A 418 27.45 -2.79 -20.62
CA GLY A 418 26.85 -4.06 -20.24
C GLY A 418 25.67 -4.40 -21.15
N ALA A 419 24.80 -3.43 -21.46
CA ALA A 419 23.70 -3.60 -22.40
C ALA A 419 24.22 -4.00 -23.80
N ARG A 420 25.28 -3.36 -24.30
CA ARG A 420 25.93 -3.73 -25.56
C ARG A 420 26.48 -5.17 -25.54
N ARG A 421 27.14 -5.58 -24.43
CA ARG A 421 27.62 -6.97 -24.28
C ARG A 421 26.46 -7.96 -24.27
N LEU A 422 25.37 -7.64 -23.57
CA LEU A 422 24.17 -8.47 -23.47
C LEU A 422 23.51 -8.66 -24.84
N ILE A 423 23.28 -7.57 -25.58
CA ILE A 423 22.71 -7.58 -26.94
C ILE A 423 23.58 -8.42 -27.88
N ARG A 424 24.90 -8.25 -27.83
CA ARG A 424 25.84 -9.06 -28.63
C ARG A 424 25.76 -10.55 -28.29
N HIS A 425 25.60 -10.89 -27.02
CA HIS A 425 25.49 -12.27 -26.57
C HIS A 425 24.25 -12.99 -27.15
N VAL A 426 23.13 -12.29 -27.26
CA VAL A 426 21.86 -12.86 -27.74
C VAL A 426 21.69 -12.77 -29.27
N ALA A 427 22.57 -12.10 -29.98
CA ALA A 427 22.41 -11.78 -31.40
C ALA A 427 22.20 -13.01 -32.34
N ALA A 428 22.69 -14.17 -31.94
CA ALA A 428 22.53 -15.41 -32.71
C ALA A 428 21.17 -16.12 -32.52
N LEU A 429 20.36 -15.67 -31.53
CA LEU A 429 19.06 -16.27 -31.27
C LEU A 429 17.97 -15.73 -32.20
N PRO A 430 16.84 -16.43 -32.38
CA PRO A 430 15.64 -15.87 -32.99
C PRO A 430 15.16 -14.60 -32.26
N ALA A 431 14.50 -13.66 -32.96
CA ALA A 431 14.17 -12.34 -32.44
C ALA A 431 13.41 -12.36 -31.11
N ALA A 432 12.35 -13.15 -31.03
CA ALA A 432 11.57 -13.27 -29.83
C ALA A 432 12.36 -13.89 -28.65
N ASP A 433 13.28 -14.80 -28.95
CA ASP A 433 14.16 -15.43 -27.96
C ASP A 433 15.21 -14.45 -27.44
N ARG A 434 15.72 -13.55 -28.31
CA ARG A 434 16.66 -12.48 -27.90
C ARG A 434 16.06 -11.64 -26.78
N LEU A 435 14.82 -11.17 -26.93
CA LEU A 435 14.16 -10.33 -25.94
C LEU A 435 13.88 -11.10 -24.64
N ARG A 436 13.44 -12.36 -24.74
CA ARG A 436 13.21 -13.21 -23.57
C ARG A 436 14.52 -13.47 -22.80
N GLU A 437 15.61 -13.74 -23.49
CA GLU A 437 16.92 -13.97 -22.86
C GLU A 437 17.47 -12.69 -22.24
N ILE A 438 17.32 -11.51 -22.88
CA ILE A 438 17.67 -10.22 -22.29
C ILE A 438 16.94 -10.04 -20.96
N LEU A 439 15.61 -10.21 -20.96
CA LEU A 439 14.80 -10.05 -19.76
C LEU A 439 15.16 -11.07 -18.67
N ALA A 440 15.39 -12.33 -19.03
CA ALA A 440 15.79 -13.37 -18.09
C ALA A 440 17.10 -13.07 -17.36
N ARG A 441 18.05 -12.43 -18.06
CA ARG A 441 19.36 -12.06 -17.46
C ARG A 441 19.31 -10.87 -16.53
N VAL A 442 18.38 -9.95 -16.73
CA VAL A 442 18.22 -8.77 -15.87
C VAL A 442 17.18 -9.00 -14.77
N THR A 443 16.40 -10.09 -14.85
CA THR A 443 15.47 -10.49 -13.80
C THR A 443 16.13 -11.53 -12.88
N VAL A 444 16.79 -11.06 -11.83
CA VAL A 444 17.49 -11.94 -10.88
C VAL A 444 16.52 -12.43 -9.80
N PRO A 445 16.37 -13.76 -9.57
CA PRO A 445 15.51 -14.29 -8.51
C PRO A 445 15.83 -13.70 -7.13
N GLY A 446 14.80 -13.24 -6.43
CA GLY A 446 14.93 -12.64 -5.10
C GLY A 446 15.41 -11.18 -5.08
N ARG A 447 15.64 -10.57 -6.24
CA ARG A 447 16.03 -9.17 -6.36
C ARG A 447 15.03 -8.43 -7.26
N PRO A 448 14.28 -7.45 -6.73
CA PRO A 448 13.34 -6.69 -7.54
C PRO A 448 14.07 -5.84 -8.60
N LEU A 449 13.44 -5.61 -9.73
CA LEU A 449 13.91 -4.63 -10.71
C LEU A 449 13.97 -3.23 -10.07
N ARG A 450 14.96 -2.44 -10.44
CA ARG A 450 15.12 -1.05 -9.98
C ARG A 450 14.14 -0.12 -10.66
N ASP A 451 13.99 -0.32 -11.97
CA ASP A 451 13.02 0.38 -12.82
C ASP A 451 12.37 -0.57 -13.81
N ASP A 452 11.32 -0.09 -14.46
CA ASP A 452 10.63 -0.82 -15.52
C ASP A 452 11.62 -1.11 -16.67
N VAL A 453 11.59 -2.31 -17.23
CA VAL A 453 12.50 -2.70 -18.31
C VAL A 453 11.69 -2.95 -19.57
N THR A 454 11.89 -2.10 -20.57
CA THR A 454 11.26 -2.25 -21.88
C THR A 454 12.32 -2.36 -22.97
N VAL A 455 12.18 -3.33 -23.84
CA VAL A 455 13.08 -3.52 -25.00
C VAL A 455 12.25 -3.76 -26.24
N LEU A 456 12.56 -3.03 -27.31
CA LEU A 456 11.97 -3.17 -28.63
C LEU A 456 13.08 -3.51 -29.62
N LEU A 457 12.82 -4.45 -30.49
CA LEU A 457 13.72 -4.94 -31.55
C LEU A 457 13.05 -4.77 -32.91
N VAL A 458 13.70 -4.04 -33.82
CA VAL A 458 13.34 -3.96 -35.22
C VAL A 458 14.40 -4.73 -36.02
N GLN A 459 13.98 -5.73 -36.79
CA GLN A 459 14.84 -6.46 -37.68
C GLN A 459 14.83 -5.84 -39.07
N GLY A 460 16.01 -5.59 -39.59
CA GLY A 460 16.15 -5.28 -40.99
C GLY A 460 15.79 -6.51 -41.87
N SER A 461 15.32 -6.26 -43.06
CA SER A 461 15.13 -7.26 -44.09
C SER A 461 15.98 -6.84 -45.27
N ALA A 462 16.85 -7.71 -45.75
CA ALA A 462 17.47 -7.46 -47.05
C ALA A 462 16.36 -7.24 -48.07
N ALA A 463 16.41 -6.14 -48.80
CA ALA A 463 15.49 -5.94 -49.91
C ALA A 463 15.62 -7.14 -50.86
N PRO A 464 14.50 -7.70 -51.36
CA PRO A 464 14.51 -8.84 -52.23
C PRO A 464 15.30 -8.62 -53.52
#